data_c079e8c939ff42574684057a021f9acc
#
_entry.id   c079e8c939ff42574684057a021f9acc
#
_cell.length_a   1.000
_cell.length_b   1.000
_cell.length_c   1.000
_cell.angle_alpha   90.00
_cell.angle_beta   90.00
_cell.angle_gamma   90.00
#
_symmetry.space_group_name_H-M   'P 1'
#
loop_
_entity.id
_entity.type
_entity.pdbx_description
1 polymer ?
#
loop_
_entity_poly.entity_id
_entity_poly.type
_entity_poly.pdbx_seq_one_letter_code
_entity_poly.pdbx_strand_id
1 'polypeptide(L)'
;MVAPNWPIIQPASTGEIIELSRGPRQRIIVWLDEIEQFFDTEPQLTREHVLRLLPSPAIVVATMWPTDFTTWKPSRHPADFRGNSRLLGLATKIVVPDELSPGEQANADKVAKTDSRIRLALEIKDAGLTQALAAGPDLLYRWQLAPAYARSVINFAADARRLGIRTPIPRDCFVEAVGGYLTPTQRVNRPSWWLDEALAFGEEEVRGGVSTLAPADEGGAGHRTGHVVADYVAQHIRRDKCPPQSAWNALIATAGNPDDLRRLALAANTRMRYCHEEHALRRLYDRHGEGVAELADLLFRSGRDQEAIMLLSQHVLDDPEDGSATALLEDITALAPRIGALRAASAVGDRRAARHLAELFADNGEADWLRTRANGGNKQSEKYLAELLADRGAVAELRERADLGKKPAACALAELLAAHAQEAQLRKRANAGDRAAHRQLKKLLASGAATDGTAIQAQVSDLRRRIADGDEDAGRQLTTLLFELRNEDELRREVDAGTFQAAERLVALLNARENDPVGVDRLRAHGLTADGSPYQPWET
;
A
#
# COMPACT_ATOMS: atom_id res chain seq x y z
N MET A 1 35.77 5.26 -0.33
CA MET A 1 35.68 6.34 -1.33
C MET A 1 35.31 5.68 -2.65
N VAL A 2 34.03 5.69 -3.00
CA VAL A 2 33.55 4.70 -3.97
C VAL A 2 33.65 5.13 -5.42
N ALA A 3 33.65 6.37 -5.80
CA ALA A 3 33.78 6.79 -7.20
C ALA A 3 33.76 8.32 -7.37
N PRO A 4 34.76 9.06 -6.90
CA PRO A 4 34.68 10.53 -6.82
C PRO A 4 34.60 11.24 -8.18
N ASN A 5 34.88 10.54 -9.29
CA ASN A 5 34.91 11.12 -10.64
C ASN A 5 34.01 10.41 -11.64
N TRP A 6 33.05 9.60 -11.20
CA TRP A 6 32.12 8.96 -12.11
C TRP A 6 30.98 9.92 -12.43
N PRO A 7 30.59 10.06 -13.70
CA PRO A 7 29.43 10.85 -14.05
C PRO A 7 28.16 10.22 -13.45
N ILE A 8 27.29 11.07 -12.93
CA ILE A 8 25.95 10.68 -12.45
C ILE A 8 24.98 10.95 -13.61
N ILE A 9 24.23 9.92 -13.98
CA ILE A 9 23.19 10.00 -15.01
C ILE A 9 21.87 9.75 -14.31
N GLN A 10 20.92 10.64 -14.49
CA GLN A 10 19.55 10.52 -13.98
C GLN A 10 18.62 10.36 -15.18
N PRO A 11 18.25 9.11 -15.54
CA PRO A 11 17.32 8.86 -16.64
C PRO A 11 15.92 9.38 -16.30
N ALA A 12 15.28 10.01 -17.28
CA ALA A 12 13.90 10.47 -17.14
C ALA A 12 12.86 9.39 -17.53
N SER A 13 13.31 8.32 -18.22
CA SER A 13 12.43 7.25 -18.67
C SER A 13 13.10 5.89 -18.67
N THR A 14 12.30 4.83 -18.65
CA THR A 14 12.79 3.45 -18.83
C THR A 14 13.48 3.26 -20.19
N GLY A 15 13.04 3.96 -21.22
CA GLY A 15 13.68 3.95 -22.54
C GLY A 15 15.16 4.36 -22.46
N GLU A 16 15.46 5.44 -21.76
CA GLU A 16 16.84 5.90 -21.55
C GLU A 16 17.68 4.88 -20.76
N ILE A 17 17.09 4.21 -19.76
CA ILE A 17 17.77 3.15 -19.01
C ILE A 17 18.12 1.97 -19.94
N ILE A 18 17.21 1.60 -20.84
CA ILE A 18 17.43 0.56 -21.83
C ILE A 18 18.54 0.96 -22.81
N GLU A 19 18.57 2.18 -23.27
CA GLU A 19 19.64 2.70 -24.13
C GLU A 19 20.99 2.68 -23.43
N LEU A 20 21.07 3.16 -22.18
CA LEU A 20 22.26 3.08 -21.34
C LEU A 20 22.72 1.62 -21.19
N SER A 21 21.81 0.67 -21.05
CA SER A 21 22.13 -0.76 -20.92
C SER A 21 22.69 -1.40 -22.18
N ARG A 22 22.47 -0.79 -23.35
CA ARG A 22 22.97 -1.23 -24.67
C ARG A 22 24.23 -0.49 -25.07
N GLY A 23 24.52 0.63 -24.41
CA GLY A 23 25.66 1.48 -24.70
C GLY A 23 27.03 0.84 -24.33
N PRO A 24 28.14 1.52 -24.66
CA PRO A 24 29.47 1.07 -24.29
C PRO A 24 29.63 1.03 -22.77
N ARG A 25 30.44 0.06 -22.29
CA ARG A 25 30.73 -0.06 -20.85
C ARG A 25 31.44 1.18 -20.33
N GLN A 26 30.79 1.91 -19.45
CA GLN A 26 31.31 3.16 -18.86
C GLN A 26 31.24 3.09 -17.33
N ARG A 27 32.14 3.80 -16.69
CA ARG A 27 32.11 4.05 -15.24
C ARG A 27 31.08 5.13 -14.96
N ILE A 28 29.86 4.74 -14.59
CA ILE A 28 28.73 5.64 -14.36
C ILE A 28 28.02 5.31 -13.04
N ILE A 29 27.40 6.33 -12.48
CA ILE A 29 26.39 6.17 -11.42
C ILE A 29 25.05 6.47 -12.08
N VAL A 30 24.15 5.50 -12.08
CA VAL A 30 22.78 5.70 -12.54
C VAL A 30 21.93 5.98 -11.30
N TRP A 31 21.38 7.19 -11.24
CA TRP A 31 20.50 7.64 -10.16
C TRP A 31 19.06 7.52 -10.62
N LEU A 32 18.30 6.62 -9.98
CA LEU A 32 16.87 6.40 -10.24
C LEU A 32 16.10 7.01 -9.07
N ASP A 33 15.65 8.23 -9.26
CA ASP A 33 14.84 8.90 -8.25
C ASP A 33 13.41 8.35 -8.30
N GLU A 34 12.82 8.01 -7.15
CA GLU A 34 11.52 7.35 -7.04
C GLU A 34 11.38 6.19 -8.05
N ILE A 35 12.17 5.13 -7.85
CA ILE A 35 12.25 4.00 -8.81
C ILE A 35 10.90 3.40 -9.17
N GLU A 36 9.90 3.53 -8.31
CA GLU A 36 8.53 3.09 -8.56
C GLU A 36 7.90 3.74 -9.79
N GLN A 37 8.31 4.94 -10.17
CA GLN A 37 7.81 5.59 -11.39
C GLN A 37 8.16 4.84 -12.67
N PHE A 38 9.18 3.98 -12.65
CA PHE A 38 9.59 3.17 -13.79
C PHE A 38 8.95 1.77 -13.80
N PHE A 39 8.09 1.46 -12.84
CA PHE A 39 7.49 0.14 -12.71
C PHE A 39 6.21 -0.01 -13.53
N ASP A 40 5.49 1.07 -13.72
CA ASP A 40 4.20 1.09 -14.42
C ASP A 40 4.28 1.77 -15.80
N THR A 41 5.50 2.02 -16.32
CA THR A 41 5.71 2.65 -17.63
C THR A 41 5.91 1.61 -18.72
N GLU A 42 5.57 1.94 -19.97
CA GLU A 42 5.91 1.17 -21.15
C GLU A 42 7.09 1.80 -21.91
N PRO A 43 8.20 1.08 -22.11
CA PRO A 43 8.53 -0.25 -21.58
C PRO A 43 8.79 -0.23 -20.08
N GLN A 44 8.37 -1.28 -19.38
CA GLN A 44 8.56 -1.43 -17.94
C GLN A 44 10.03 -1.66 -17.58
N LEU A 45 10.51 -1.08 -16.47
CA LEU A 45 11.83 -1.36 -15.93
C LEU A 45 11.87 -2.77 -15.35
N THR A 46 12.69 -3.63 -15.90
CA THR A 46 12.82 -5.03 -15.49
C THR A 46 14.16 -5.32 -14.81
N ARG A 47 14.20 -6.44 -14.08
CA ARG A 47 15.43 -6.99 -13.52
C ARG A 47 16.55 -7.14 -14.57
N GLU A 48 16.20 -7.59 -15.77
CA GLU A 48 17.12 -7.80 -16.88
C GLU A 48 17.77 -6.50 -17.35
N HIS A 49 17.03 -5.40 -17.36
CA HIS A 49 17.56 -4.07 -17.73
C HIS A 49 18.66 -3.65 -16.74
N VAL A 50 18.44 -3.79 -15.45
CA VAL A 50 19.42 -3.45 -14.42
C VAL A 50 20.60 -4.42 -14.45
N LEU A 51 20.36 -5.71 -14.60
CA LEU A 51 21.44 -6.70 -14.70
C LEU A 51 22.35 -6.50 -15.91
N ARG A 52 21.88 -5.87 -16.99
CA ARG A 52 22.71 -5.51 -18.15
C ARG A 52 23.62 -4.32 -17.86
N LEU A 53 23.24 -3.43 -16.94
CA LEU A 53 24.09 -2.32 -16.50
C LEU A 53 25.23 -2.79 -15.57
N LEU A 54 24.98 -3.78 -14.70
CA LEU A 54 25.92 -4.22 -13.67
C LEU A 54 27.24 -4.85 -14.15
N PRO A 55 27.33 -5.55 -15.30
CA PRO A 55 28.63 -6.05 -15.81
C PRO A 55 29.57 -4.95 -16.30
N SER A 56 29.07 -3.77 -16.56
CA SER A 56 29.88 -2.54 -16.65
C SER A 56 30.26 -2.12 -15.23
N PRO A 57 31.33 -1.36 -15.03
CA PRO A 57 31.58 -0.75 -13.74
C PRO A 57 30.55 0.38 -13.49
N ALA A 58 29.28 0.00 -13.39
CA ALA A 58 28.16 0.91 -13.11
C ALA A 58 27.65 0.68 -11.69
N ILE A 59 27.29 1.75 -11.01
CA ILE A 59 26.58 1.71 -9.73
C ILE A 59 25.17 2.22 -9.99
N VAL A 60 24.17 1.44 -9.64
CA VAL A 60 22.77 1.87 -9.69
C VAL A 60 22.35 2.23 -8.28
N VAL A 61 21.94 3.48 -8.08
CA VAL A 61 21.37 4.00 -6.83
C VAL A 61 19.94 4.38 -7.11
N ALA A 62 19.04 3.95 -6.24
CA ALA A 62 17.63 4.27 -6.39
C ALA A 62 17.08 4.78 -5.07
N THR A 63 16.16 5.76 -5.14
CA THR A 63 15.33 6.18 -4.02
C THR A 63 13.96 5.56 -4.16
N MET A 64 13.31 5.27 -3.04
CA MET A 64 11.95 4.74 -3.01
C MET A 64 11.32 5.06 -1.67
N TRP A 65 10.02 5.39 -1.68
CA TRP A 65 9.28 5.61 -0.45
C TRP A 65 9.08 4.30 0.32
N PRO A 66 9.11 4.31 1.66
CA PRO A 66 8.86 3.13 2.48
C PRO A 66 7.52 2.46 2.19
N THR A 67 6.48 3.25 1.96
CA THR A 67 5.14 2.78 1.61
C THR A 67 5.11 2.09 0.25
N ASP A 68 5.80 2.68 -0.74
CA ASP A 68 5.90 2.13 -2.09
C ASP A 68 6.77 0.87 -2.10
N PHE A 69 7.86 0.86 -1.34
CA PHE A 69 8.67 -0.35 -1.18
C PHE A 69 7.85 -1.52 -0.61
N THR A 70 6.99 -1.26 0.37
CA THR A 70 6.10 -2.27 0.94
C THR A 70 5.07 -2.77 -0.06
N THR A 71 4.55 -1.88 -0.90
CA THR A 71 3.56 -2.18 -1.93
C THR A 71 4.14 -3.03 -3.06
N TRP A 72 5.38 -2.73 -3.48
CA TRP A 72 6.04 -3.38 -4.62
C TRP A 72 6.92 -4.58 -4.25
N LYS A 73 7.27 -4.73 -2.97
CA LYS A 73 7.93 -5.94 -2.50
C LYS A 73 6.97 -7.13 -2.60
N PRO A 74 7.41 -8.33 -2.98
CA PRO A 74 6.53 -9.46 -3.14
C PRO A 74 5.74 -9.70 -1.86
N SER A 75 4.45 -9.44 -1.93
CA SER A 75 3.53 -10.18 -1.11
C SER A 75 3.73 -11.65 -1.46
N ARG A 76 3.44 -12.55 -0.56
CA ARG A 76 3.72 -13.98 -0.62
C ARG A 76 3.02 -14.74 -1.77
N HIS A 77 2.37 -14.01 -2.70
CA HIS A 77 1.63 -14.57 -3.84
C HIS A 77 2.54 -14.86 -5.04
N PRO A 78 2.58 -16.09 -5.56
CA PRO A 78 3.33 -16.41 -6.78
C PRO A 78 2.80 -15.68 -8.03
N ALA A 79 1.51 -15.32 -8.06
CA ALA A 79 0.89 -14.55 -9.14
C ALA A 79 1.30 -13.06 -9.12
N ASP A 80 1.63 -12.52 -7.94
CA ASP A 80 2.13 -11.15 -7.74
C ASP A 80 3.64 -11.01 -7.95
N PHE A 81 4.32 -12.03 -8.46
CA PHE A 81 5.70 -11.91 -8.91
C PHE A 81 5.78 -11.06 -10.19
N ARG A 82 5.27 -9.84 -10.11
CA ARG A 82 5.54 -8.79 -11.08
C ARG A 82 7.07 -8.65 -11.19
N GLY A 83 7.55 -8.36 -12.39
CA GLY A 83 8.99 -8.22 -12.67
C GLY A 83 9.71 -7.29 -11.69
N ASN A 84 8.99 -6.30 -11.16
CA ASN A 84 9.42 -5.25 -10.23
C ASN A 84 9.89 -5.78 -8.86
N SER A 85 9.17 -6.74 -8.32
CA SER A 85 9.51 -7.43 -7.09
C SER A 85 10.86 -8.18 -7.18
N ARG A 86 11.13 -8.81 -8.34
CA ARG A 86 12.42 -9.45 -8.61
C ARG A 86 13.53 -8.43 -8.79
N LEU A 87 13.21 -7.24 -9.26
CA LEU A 87 14.15 -6.12 -9.38
C LEU A 87 14.54 -5.60 -8.00
N LEU A 88 13.57 -5.31 -7.13
CA LEU A 88 13.82 -4.88 -5.74
C LEU A 88 14.61 -5.91 -4.94
N GLY A 89 14.45 -7.20 -5.25
CA GLY A 89 15.24 -8.27 -4.65
C GLY A 89 16.74 -8.28 -5.01
N LEU A 90 17.19 -7.48 -6.00
CA LEU A 90 18.61 -7.28 -6.32
C LEU A 90 19.25 -6.20 -5.44
N ALA A 91 18.46 -5.29 -4.89
CA ALA A 91 18.96 -4.13 -4.21
C ALA A 91 19.41 -4.45 -2.77
N THR A 92 20.48 -3.79 -2.33
CA THR A 92 20.79 -3.67 -0.91
C THR A 92 20.01 -2.48 -0.36
N LYS A 93 19.04 -2.74 0.50
CA LYS A 93 18.23 -1.68 1.13
C LYS A 93 19.09 -0.91 2.14
N ILE A 94 19.11 0.40 2.01
CA ILE A 94 19.69 1.34 2.97
C ILE A 94 18.55 2.23 3.46
N VAL A 95 18.25 2.15 4.74
CA VAL A 95 17.27 3.05 5.37
C VAL A 95 18.01 4.33 5.74
N VAL A 96 17.49 5.47 5.28
CA VAL A 96 17.98 6.80 5.69
C VAL A 96 17.18 7.19 6.93
N PRO A 97 17.78 7.21 8.13
CA PRO A 97 17.05 7.54 9.35
C PRO A 97 16.77 9.04 9.43
N ASP A 98 15.71 9.40 10.15
CA ASP A 98 15.38 10.80 10.43
C ASP A 98 16.40 11.46 11.36
N GLU A 99 16.99 10.69 12.27
CA GLU A 99 17.99 11.15 13.22
C GLU A 99 19.39 10.62 12.86
N LEU A 100 20.39 11.47 13.00
CA LEU A 100 21.79 11.09 12.81
C LEU A 100 22.27 10.23 13.97
N SER A 101 22.99 9.17 13.67
CA SER A 101 23.78 8.44 14.67
C SER A 101 24.87 9.34 15.26
N PRO A 102 25.42 9.02 16.46
CA PRO A 102 26.49 9.81 17.05
C PRO A 102 27.72 10.02 16.15
N GLY A 103 28.04 9.02 15.31
CA GLY A 103 29.12 9.10 14.34
C GLY A 103 28.80 10.04 13.16
N GLU A 104 27.59 10.00 12.66
CA GLU A 104 27.10 10.88 11.59
C GLU A 104 26.96 12.31 12.10
N GLN A 105 26.49 12.52 13.34
CA GLN A 105 26.46 13.83 13.98
C GLN A 105 27.86 14.44 14.06
N ALA A 106 28.87 13.68 14.50
CA ALA A 106 30.23 14.15 14.55
C ALA A 106 30.81 14.49 13.17
N ASN A 107 30.37 13.81 12.11
CA ASN A 107 30.75 14.13 10.74
C ASN A 107 30.00 15.38 10.24
N ALA A 108 28.71 15.52 10.52
CA ALA A 108 27.92 16.71 10.19
C ALA A 108 28.50 17.97 10.86
N ASP A 109 28.91 17.88 12.14
CA ASP A 109 29.59 18.98 12.88
C ASP A 109 30.93 19.39 12.22
N LYS A 110 31.67 18.44 11.63
CA LYS A 110 32.88 18.76 10.89
C LYS A 110 32.57 19.52 9.60
N VAL A 111 31.55 19.06 8.84
CA VAL A 111 31.15 19.70 7.58
C VAL A 111 30.51 21.06 7.83
N ALA A 112 29.80 21.23 8.92
CA ALA A 112 29.20 22.50 9.35
C ALA A 112 30.20 23.65 9.52
N LYS A 113 31.48 23.32 9.73
CA LYS A 113 32.55 24.33 9.81
C LYS A 113 32.80 25.03 8.47
N THR A 114 32.50 24.36 7.37
CA THR A 114 32.74 24.84 6.00
C THR A 114 31.48 25.09 5.20
N ASP A 115 30.35 24.43 5.58
CA ASP A 115 29.04 24.61 4.94
C ASP A 115 28.03 25.24 5.93
N SER A 116 27.66 26.49 5.63
CA SER A 116 26.72 27.25 6.46
C SER A 116 25.29 26.66 6.47
N ARG A 117 24.88 25.94 5.40
CA ARG A 117 23.55 25.32 5.32
C ARG A 117 23.43 24.17 6.32
N ILE A 118 24.46 23.32 6.40
CA ILE A 118 24.52 22.22 7.37
C ILE A 118 24.56 22.77 8.80
N ARG A 119 25.32 23.83 9.03
CA ARG A 119 25.37 24.48 10.35
C ARG A 119 24.00 24.97 10.78
N LEU A 120 23.30 25.72 9.91
CA LEU A 120 21.95 26.22 10.20
C LEU A 120 20.95 25.08 10.39
N ALA A 121 21.04 24.01 9.61
CA ALA A 121 20.19 22.85 9.74
C ALA A 121 20.38 22.10 11.07
N LEU A 122 21.61 22.01 11.57
CA LEU A 122 21.90 21.42 12.88
C LEU A 122 21.42 22.25 14.07
N GLU A 123 21.15 23.54 13.88
CA GLU A 123 20.57 24.42 14.92
C GLU A 123 19.05 24.18 15.12
N ILE A 124 18.37 23.52 14.19
CA ILE A 124 16.94 23.21 14.26
C ILE A 124 16.73 21.96 15.12
N LYS A 125 16.13 22.15 16.30
CA LYS A 125 16.02 21.08 17.32
C LYS A 125 14.95 20.02 17.04
N ASP A 126 13.92 20.38 16.26
CA ASP A 126 12.71 19.55 16.09
C ASP A 126 12.65 18.86 14.71
N ALA A 127 13.77 18.80 13.99
CA ALA A 127 13.84 18.14 12.68
C ALA A 127 15.21 17.51 12.46
N GLY A 128 15.25 16.39 11.75
CA GLY A 128 16.49 15.78 11.28
C GLY A 128 17.24 16.69 10.29
N LEU A 129 18.54 16.47 10.14
CA LEU A 129 19.40 17.28 9.26
C LEU A 129 18.88 17.35 7.83
N THR A 130 18.47 16.22 7.26
CA THR A 130 17.95 16.13 5.89
C THR A 130 16.62 16.88 5.75
N GLN A 131 15.75 16.78 6.73
CA GLN A 131 14.45 17.47 6.80
C GLN A 131 14.66 18.98 6.91
N ALA A 132 15.60 19.42 7.74
CA ALA A 132 15.94 20.83 7.90
C ALA A 132 16.56 21.42 6.62
N LEU A 133 17.41 20.66 5.92
CA LEU A 133 17.97 21.05 4.63
C LEU A 133 16.92 21.15 3.52
N ALA A 134 15.87 20.32 3.58
CA ALA A 134 14.73 20.35 2.65
C ALA A 134 13.68 21.42 3.02
N ALA A 135 13.95 22.30 3.99
CA ALA A 135 13.03 23.31 4.52
C ALA A 135 11.71 22.72 5.08
N GLY A 136 11.71 21.44 5.45
CA GLY A 136 10.53 20.73 5.93
C GLY A 136 9.79 21.43 7.07
N PRO A 137 10.47 21.87 8.16
CA PRO A 137 9.84 22.60 9.26
C PRO A 137 9.16 23.90 8.83
N ASP A 138 9.77 24.67 7.92
CA ASP A 138 9.22 25.92 7.40
C ASP A 138 7.94 25.65 6.58
N LEU A 139 7.93 24.56 5.79
CA LEU A 139 6.75 24.14 5.03
C LEU A 139 5.59 23.71 5.94
N LEU A 140 5.87 22.93 7.01
CA LEU A 140 4.85 22.54 7.98
C LEU A 140 4.33 23.74 8.78
N TYR A 141 5.19 24.65 9.20
CA TYR A 141 4.80 25.87 9.88
C TYR A 141 3.89 26.73 9.00
N ARG A 142 4.24 26.88 7.72
CA ARG A 142 3.41 27.57 6.74
C ARG A 142 2.02 26.91 6.59
N TRP A 143 1.97 25.58 6.49
CA TRP A 143 0.71 24.84 6.46
C TRP A 143 -0.12 25.08 7.74
N GLN A 144 0.50 25.09 8.91
CA GLN A 144 -0.19 25.34 10.19
C GLN A 144 -0.81 26.75 10.24
N LEU A 145 -0.17 27.73 9.63
CA LEU A 145 -0.67 29.11 9.54
C LEU A 145 -1.60 29.35 8.37
N ALA A 146 -1.80 28.36 7.49
CA ALA A 146 -2.59 28.54 6.28
C ALA A 146 -4.04 28.91 6.59
N PRO A 147 -4.62 29.92 5.88
CA PRO A 147 -6.05 30.20 5.91
C PRO A 147 -6.86 28.96 5.55
N ALA A 148 -8.13 28.92 5.95
CA ALA A 148 -8.97 27.72 5.83
C ALA A 148 -9.01 27.13 4.41
N TYR A 149 -9.14 27.96 3.38
CA TYR A 149 -9.19 27.50 1.98
C TYR A 149 -7.82 27.00 1.52
N ALA A 150 -6.74 27.73 1.80
CA ALA A 150 -5.39 27.31 1.45
C ALA A 150 -5.02 26.00 2.15
N ARG A 151 -5.35 25.86 3.45
CA ARG A 151 -5.14 24.62 4.19
C ARG A 151 -5.91 23.46 3.59
N SER A 152 -7.14 23.68 3.13
CA SER A 152 -7.96 22.65 2.50
C SER A 152 -7.40 22.22 1.15
N VAL A 153 -6.88 23.14 0.35
CA VAL A 153 -6.19 22.89 -0.93
C VAL A 153 -4.92 22.07 -0.69
N ILE A 154 -4.08 22.46 0.26
CA ILE A 154 -2.84 21.74 0.61
C ILE A 154 -3.17 20.33 1.15
N ASN A 155 -4.18 20.20 2.01
CA ASN A 155 -4.63 18.91 2.55
C ASN A 155 -5.11 17.97 1.44
N PHE A 156 -5.89 18.48 0.48
CA PHE A 156 -6.33 17.70 -0.67
C PHE A 156 -5.14 17.24 -1.53
N ALA A 157 -4.20 18.14 -1.82
CA ALA A 157 -3.02 17.78 -2.61
C ALA A 157 -2.16 16.71 -1.90
N ALA A 158 -2.03 16.78 -0.57
CA ALA A 158 -1.35 15.76 0.21
C ALA A 158 -2.09 14.40 0.18
N ASP A 159 -3.42 14.42 0.28
CA ASP A 159 -4.22 13.20 0.16
C ASP A 159 -4.14 12.62 -1.26
N ALA A 160 -4.14 13.45 -2.31
CA ALA A 160 -3.95 13.01 -3.69
C ALA A 160 -2.61 12.26 -3.87
N ARG A 161 -1.52 12.82 -3.32
CA ARG A 161 -0.19 12.17 -3.34
C ARG A 161 -0.20 10.82 -2.62
N ARG A 162 -0.90 10.71 -1.48
CA ARG A 162 -1.06 9.46 -0.72
C ARG A 162 -1.92 8.42 -1.42
N LEU A 163 -2.88 8.87 -2.22
CA LEU A 163 -3.72 8.00 -3.03
C LEU A 163 -3.04 7.56 -4.33
N GLY A 164 -1.80 8.02 -4.57
CA GLY A 164 -0.97 7.57 -5.68
C GLY A 164 -0.92 8.51 -6.88
N ILE A 165 -1.52 9.70 -6.81
CA ILE A 165 -1.37 10.70 -7.88
C ILE A 165 0.07 11.19 -7.93
N ARG A 166 0.68 11.08 -9.12
CA ARG A 166 2.04 11.52 -9.39
C ARG A 166 2.08 12.66 -10.41
N THR A 167 1.08 12.74 -11.28
CA THR A 167 0.94 13.86 -12.22
C THR A 167 0.50 15.13 -11.50
N PRO A 168 0.81 16.33 -12.04
CA PRO A 168 0.35 17.58 -11.49
C PRO A 168 -1.18 17.63 -11.40
N ILE A 169 -1.69 18.11 -10.25
CA ILE A 169 -3.13 18.19 -10.00
C ILE A 169 -3.69 19.40 -10.73
N PRO A 170 -4.62 19.22 -11.69
CA PRO A 170 -5.18 20.31 -12.44
C PRO A 170 -6.10 21.20 -11.57
N ARG A 171 -6.25 22.46 -11.95
CA ARG A 171 -7.04 23.45 -11.21
C ARG A 171 -8.48 22.99 -10.93
N ASP A 172 -9.13 22.40 -11.93
CA ASP A 172 -10.52 21.96 -11.82
C ASP A 172 -10.70 20.85 -10.77
N CYS A 173 -9.69 20.01 -10.59
CA CYS A 173 -9.69 18.99 -9.56
C CYS A 173 -9.79 19.58 -8.14
N PHE A 174 -9.12 20.71 -7.87
CA PHE A 174 -9.25 21.41 -6.59
C PHE A 174 -10.67 21.95 -6.37
N VAL A 175 -11.30 22.47 -7.44
CA VAL A 175 -12.67 23.00 -7.35
C VAL A 175 -13.64 21.93 -6.88
N GLU A 176 -13.54 20.73 -7.43
CA GLU A 176 -14.43 19.62 -7.13
C GLU A 176 -14.12 18.97 -5.77
N ALA A 177 -12.84 18.84 -5.43
CA ALA A 177 -12.39 18.09 -4.27
C ALA A 177 -12.56 18.84 -2.94
N VAL A 178 -12.21 20.14 -2.93
CA VAL A 178 -11.96 20.90 -1.67
C VAL A 178 -13.21 21.04 -0.80
N GLY A 179 -14.40 20.92 -1.39
CA GLY A 179 -15.67 20.98 -0.64
C GLY A 179 -15.74 20.01 0.54
N GLY A 180 -15.15 18.82 0.45
CA GLY A 180 -15.11 17.84 1.54
C GLY A 180 -14.18 18.18 2.70
N TYR A 181 -13.26 19.14 2.51
CA TYR A 181 -12.31 19.60 3.52
C TYR A 181 -12.79 20.85 4.27
N LEU A 182 -13.89 21.45 3.82
CA LEU A 182 -14.46 22.67 4.37
C LEU A 182 -15.62 22.37 5.32
N THR A 183 -15.78 23.20 6.34
CA THR A 183 -16.98 23.18 7.16
C THR A 183 -18.20 23.63 6.35
N PRO A 184 -19.44 23.29 6.75
CA PRO A 184 -20.65 23.76 6.06
C PRO A 184 -20.69 25.29 5.88
N THR A 185 -20.31 26.05 6.90
CA THR A 185 -20.25 27.52 6.87
C THR A 185 -19.23 28.03 5.84
N GLN A 186 -18.05 27.42 5.78
CA GLN A 186 -17.02 27.79 4.81
C GLN A 186 -17.44 27.48 3.37
N ARG A 187 -18.18 26.38 3.16
CA ARG A 187 -18.71 26.04 1.83
C ARG A 187 -19.71 27.07 1.32
N VAL A 188 -20.62 27.50 2.19
CA VAL A 188 -21.66 28.48 1.84
C VAL A 188 -21.08 29.88 1.59
N ASN A 189 -20.12 30.29 2.41
CA ASN A 189 -19.52 31.63 2.37
C ASN A 189 -18.27 31.70 1.49
N ARG A 190 -18.08 30.74 0.58
CA ARG A 190 -16.91 30.66 -0.27
C ARG A 190 -16.88 31.83 -1.31
N PRO A 191 -15.89 32.73 -1.26
CA PRO A 191 -15.77 33.83 -2.21
C PRO A 191 -15.37 33.32 -3.60
N SER A 192 -15.67 34.03 -4.67
CA SER A 192 -15.35 33.59 -6.04
C SER A 192 -13.85 33.44 -6.32
N TRP A 193 -13.01 34.21 -5.64
CA TRP A 193 -11.54 34.21 -5.78
C TRP A 193 -10.81 33.25 -4.84
N TRP A 194 -11.53 32.46 -4.07
CA TRP A 194 -10.99 31.58 -3.01
C TRP A 194 -9.83 30.68 -3.47
N LEU A 195 -9.94 30.14 -4.68
CA LEU A 195 -8.94 29.19 -5.20
C LEU A 195 -7.67 29.91 -5.64
N ASP A 196 -7.79 31.09 -6.24
CA ASP A 196 -6.62 31.89 -6.65
C ASP A 196 -5.80 32.29 -5.42
N GLU A 197 -6.45 32.77 -4.36
CA GLU A 197 -5.76 33.09 -3.11
C GLU A 197 -5.16 31.84 -2.43
N ALA A 198 -5.88 30.72 -2.43
CA ALA A 198 -5.41 29.47 -1.84
C ALA A 198 -4.19 28.91 -2.57
N LEU A 199 -4.19 28.92 -3.90
CA LEU A 199 -3.05 28.49 -4.72
C LEU A 199 -1.87 29.46 -4.56
N ALA A 200 -2.10 30.77 -4.63
CA ALA A 200 -1.06 31.78 -4.41
C ALA A 200 -0.39 31.63 -3.03
N PHE A 201 -1.17 31.34 -1.99
CA PHE A 201 -0.63 31.04 -0.66
C PHE A 201 0.26 29.79 -0.69
N GLY A 202 -0.17 28.72 -1.39
CA GLY A 202 0.59 27.47 -1.52
C GLY A 202 1.86 27.63 -2.33
N GLU A 203 1.86 28.46 -3.36
CA GLU A 203 2.99 28.75 -4.26
C GLU A 203 4.07 29.65 -3.63
N GLU A 204 3.73 30.39 -2.56
CA GLU A 204 4.70 31.28 -1.94
C GLU A 204 5.87 30.50 -1.36
N GLU A 205 7.07 30.87 -1.80
CA GLU A 205 8.30 30.19 -1.43
C GLU A 205 8.68 30.45 0.05
N VAL A 206 9.15 29.40 0.70
CA VAL A 206 9.85 29.45 1.99
C VAL A 206 11.37 29.43 1.78
N ARG A 207 12.14 29.26 2.84
CA ARG A 207 13.60 29.14 2.73
C ARG A 207 14.00 28.10 1.69
N GLY A 208 15.00 28.43 0.88
CA GLY A 208 15.55 27.52 -0.13
C GLY A 208 14.77 27.47 -1.45
N GLY A 209 13.77 28.33 -1.64
CA GLY A 209 13.03 28.41 -2.90
C GLY A 209 12.03 27.27 -3.09
N VAL A 210 11.57 26.64 -2.01
CA VAL A 210 10.56 25.60 -2.03
C VAL A 210 9.21 26.15 -1.54
N SER A 211 8.10 25.58 -2.06
CA SER A 211 6.75 25.97 -1.69
C SER A 211 5.93 24.75 -1.25
N THR A 212 4.82 24.97 -0.52
CA THR A 212 3.92 23.89 -0.12
C THR A 212 3.20 23.25 -1.32
N LEU A 213 2.94 24.07 -2.36
CA LEU A 213 2.40 23.65 -3.65
C LEU A 213 3.22 24.30 -4.75
N ALA A 214 3.98 23.52 -5.49
CA ALA A 214 4.74 24.00 -6.62
C ALA A 214 3.87 23.97 -7.89
N PRO A 215 3.81 25.05 -8.68
CA PRO A 215 3.24 24.97 -10.02
C PRO A 215 4.12 24.04 -10.87
N ALA A 216 3.48 23.18 -11.65
CA ALA A 216 4.17 22.23 -12.50
C ALA A 216 3.71 22.30 -13.95
N ASP A 217 4.63 21.91 -14.86
CA ASP A 217 4.43 21.86 -16.29
C ASP A 217 4.89 20.50 -16.82
N GLU A 218 4.09 19.87 -17.66
CA GLU A 218 4.41 18.58 -18.30
C GLU A 218 4.98 18.75 -19.72
N GLY A 219 5.67 19.83 -20.06
CA GLY A 219 6.36 19.82 -21.34
C GLY A 219 6.41 21.06 -22.17
N GLY A 220 6.31 22.23 -21.61
CA GLY A 220 6.50 23.45 -22.40
C GLY A 220 6.60 24.73 -21.60
N ALA A 221 7.63 25.52 -21.82
CA ALA A 221 7.84 26.78 -21.12
C ALA A 221 6.58 27.66 -21.15
N GLY A 222 5.98 27.88 -19.98
CA GLY A 222 4.85 28.79 -19.79
C GLY A 222 3.44 28.17 -19.71
N HIS A 223 3.31 26.84 -19.86
CA HIS A 223 2.03 26.15 -19.70
C HIS A 223 1.96 25.47 -18.34
N ARG A 224 1.26 26.10 -17.38
CA ARG A 224 0.97 25.45 -16.09
C ARG A 224 -0.09 24.37 -16.30
N THR A 225 0.26 23.10 -16.12
CA THR A 225 -0.69 21.98 -16.20
C THR A 225 -1.36 21.71 -14.86
N GLY A 226 -0.72 22.07 -13.75
CA GLY A 226 -1.28 21.84 -12.41
C GLY A 226 -0.33 22.21 -11.29
N HIS A 227 -0.53 21.58 -10.14
CA HIS A 227 0.26 21.78 -8.92
C HIS A 227 0.69 20.46 -8.32
N VAL A 228 1.89 20.45 -7.77
CA VAL A 228 2.46 19.32 -7.02
C VAL A 228 2.68 19.75 -5.56
N VAL A 229 2.24 18.94 -4.62
CA VAL A 229 2.51 19.18 -3.20
C VAL A 229 3.93 18.78 -2.85
N ALA A 230 4.59 19.54 -1.98
CA ALA A 230 5.90 19.16 -1.44
C ALA A 230 5.81 17.82 -0.70
N ASP A 231 6.72 16.89 -0.99
CA ASP A 231 6.70 15.55 -0.44
C ASP A 231 6.74 15.53 1.09
N TYR A 232 7.56 16.39 1.69
CA TYR A 232 7.61 16.53 3.14
C TYR A 232 6.25 16.91 3.75
N VAL A 233 5.50 17.80 3.09
CA VAL A 233 4.14 18.18 3.49
C VAL A 233 3.19 17.00 3.36
N ALA A 234 3.22 16.28 2.23
CA ALA A 234 2.38 15.11 2.00
C ALA A 234 2.60 14.01 3.03
N GLN A 235 3.83 13.83 3.51
CA GLN A 235 4.18 12.82 4.52
C GLN A 235 3.69 13.17 5.92
N HIS A 236 3.73 14.44 6.30
CA HIS A 236 3.57 14.85 7.71
C HIS A 236 2.17 15.30 8.06
N ILE A 237 1.33 15.64 7.08
CA ILE A 237 -0.03 16.12 7.36
C ILE A 237 -1.07 15.03 7.14
N ARG A 238 -2.10 15.02 7.99
CA ARG A 238 -3.34 14.23 7.84
C ARG A 238 -3.20 12.71 7.65
N ARG A 239 -2.25 12.08 8.29
CA ARG A 239 -2.11 10.61 8.25
C ARG A 239 -3.27 9.87 8.92
N ASP A 240 -4.00 10.54 9.82
CA ASP A 240 -5.02 9.99 10.71
C ASP A 240 -6.45 10.07 10.15
N LYS A 241 -6.65 10.67 8.97
CA LYS A 241 -7.97 10.88 8.39
C LYS A 241 -8.09 10.29 7.00
N CYS A 242 -9.22 9.61 6.76
CA CYS A 242 -9.59 9.15 5.43
C CYS A 242 -9.89 10.36 4.52
N PRO A 243 -9.41 10.36 3.26
CA PRO A 243 -9.79 11.36 2.28
C PRO A 243 -11.31 11.38 2.07
N PRO A 244 -11.96 12.55 2.02
CA PRO A 244 -13.40 12.64 1.82
C PRO A 244 -13.83 12.15 0.43
N GLN A 245 -15.11 11.77 0.31
CA GLN A 245 -15.71 11.30 -0.95
C GLN A 245 -15.42 12.23 -2.13
N SER A 246 -15.49 13.56 -1.91
CA SER A 246 -15.22 14.54 -2.96
C SER A 246 -13.80 14.47 -3.51
N ALA A 247 -12.82 14.11 -2.68
CA ALA A 247 -11.44 13.92 -3.13
C ALA A 247 -11.33 12.72 -4.08
N TRP A 248 -11.87 11.58 -3.69
CA TRP A 248 -11.89 10.39 -4.53
C TRP A 248 -12.57 10.67 -5.88
N ASN A 249 -13.77 11.23 -5.84
CA ASN A 249 -14.54 11.52 -7.04
C ASN A 249 -13.79 12.48 -7.99
N ALA A 250 -13.21 13.56 -7.44
CA ALA A 250 -12.47 14.53 -8.24
C ALA A 250 -11.20 13.92 -8.87
N LEU A 251 -10.44 13.15 -8.09
CA LEU A 251 -9.22 12.51 -8.60
C LEU A 251 -9.54 11.50 -9.70
N ILE A 252 -10.52 10.62 -9.48
CA ILE A 252 -10.94 9.65 -10.49
C ILE A 252 -11.45 10.37 -11.74
N ALA A 253 -12.27 11.44 -11.59
CA ALA A 253 -12.84 12.17 -12.71
C ALA A 253 -11.80 12.93 -13.51
N THR A 254 -10.73 13.44 -12.91
CA THR A 254 -9.72 14.28 -13.58
C THR A 254 -8.47 13.53 -14.02
N ALA A 255 -8.15 12.37 -13.38
CA ALA A 255 -6.98 11.59 -13.75
C ALA A 255 -7.03 11.18 -15.22
N GLY A 256 -5.99 11.56 -15.96
CA GLY A 256 -5.80 11.22 -17.38
C GLY A 256 -4.69 10.19 -17.59
N ASN A 257 -3.77 10.08 -16.64
CA ASN A 257 -2.67 9.14 -16.70
C ASN A 257 -3.12 7.73 -16.26
N PRO A 258 -2.86 6.66 -17.03
CA PRO A 258 -3.27 5.31 -16.69
C PRO A 258 -2.63 4.82 -15.39
N ASP A 259 -1.38 5.18 -15.12
CA ASP A 259 -0.69 4.76 -13.92
C ASP A 259 -1.27 5.41 -12.66
N ASP A 260 -1.71 6.67 -12.75
CA ASP A 260 -2.43 7.32 -11.64
C ASP A 260 -3.77 6.63 -11.36
N LEU A 261 -4.50 6.24 -12.41
CA LEU A 261 -5.76 5.49 -12.26
C LEU A 261 -5.54 4.12 -11.63
N ARG A 262 -4.48 3.39 -12.01
CA ARG A 262 -4.11 2.12 -11.36
C ARG A 262 -3.77 2.32 -9.89
N ARG A 263 -2.97 3.33 -9.56
CA ARG A 263 -2.61 3.63 -8.17
C ARG A 263 -3.82 4.03 -7.34
N LEU A 264 -4.75 4.81 -7.91
CA LEU A 264 -6.03 5.13 -7.27
C LEU A 264 -6.87 3.88 -7.02
N ALA A 265 -6.98 2.98 -7.99
CA ALA A 265 -7.68 1.72 -7.84
C ALA A 265 -7.06 0.86 -6.73
N LEU A 266 -5.73 0.72 -6.73
CA LEU A 266 -5.01 -0.01 -5.68
C LEU A 266 -5.19 0.65 -4.31
N ALA A 267 -5.09 1.98 -4.23
CA ALA A 267 -5.32 2.72 -2.98
C ALA A 267 -6.76 2.57 -2.46
N ALA A 268 -7.73 2.45 -3.36
CA ALA A 268 -9.12 2.18 -3.02
C ALA A 268 -9.31 0.74 -2.53
N ASN A 269 -8.73 -0.23 -3.22
CA ASN A 269 -8.76 -1.64 -2.83
C ASN A 269 -8.20 -1.87 -1.42
N THR A 270 -6.98 -1.37 -1.14
CA THR A 270 -6.32 -1.53 0.17
C THR A 270 -7.12 -0.91 1.32
N ARG A 271 -8.00 0.05 1.03
CA ARG A 271 -8.88 0.73 1.99
C ARG A 271 -10.32 0.20 1.98
N MET A 272 -10.57 -0.90 1.28
CA MET A 272 -11.91 -1.48 1.09
C MET A 272 -12.91 -0.47 0.49
N ARG A 273 -12.46 0.46 -0.37
CA ARG A 273 -13.28 1.46 -1.06
C ARG A 273 -13.65 0.95 -2.46
N TYR A 274 -14.28 -0.23 -2.53
CA TYR A 274 -14.50 -0.96 -3.79
C TYR A 274 -15.32 -0.20 -4.83
N CYS A 275 -16.22 0.69 -4.41
CA CYS A 275 -16.93 1.58 -5.33
C CYS A 275 -15.96 2.53 -6.06
N HIS A 276 -14.98 3.09 -5.35
CA HIS A 276 -13.96 3.97 -5.97
C HIS A 276 -12.97 3.17 -6.80
N GLU A 277 -12.62 1.96 -6.36
CA GLU A 277 -11.81 1.01 -7.14
C GLU A 277 -12.47 0.73 -8.50
N GLU A 278 -13.78 0.40 -8.49
CA GLU A 278 -14.54 0.17 -9.72
C GLU A 278 -14.55 1.39 -10.64
N HIS A 279 -14.83 2.57 -10.10
CA HIS A 279 -14.85 3.79 -10.90
C HIS A 279 -13.49 4.09 -11.53
N ALA A 280 -12.40 3.87 -10.79
CA ALA A 280 -11.05 4.08 -11.31
C ALA A 280 -10.70 3.04 -12.40
N LEU A 281 -11.03 1.76 -12.18
CA LEU A 281 -10.79 0.68 -13.15
C LEU A 281 -11.65 0.83 -14.40
N ARG A 282 -12.94 1.22 -14.28
CA ARG A 282 -13.78 1.50 -15.45
C ARG A 282 -13.19 2.64 -16.28
N ARG A 283 -12.77 3.72 -15.61
CA ARG A 283 -12.17 4.84 -16.32
C ARG A 283 -10.84 4.48 -16.99
N LEU A 284 -10.05 3.60 -16.34
CA LEU A 284 -8.82 3.05 -16.91
C LEU A 284 -9.14 2.23 -18.17
N TYR A 285 -10.11 1.33 -18.08
CA TYR A 285 -10.54 0.51 -19.21
C TYR A 285 -11.13 1.34 -20.36
N ASP A 286 -12.08 2.22 -20.05
CA ASP A 286 -12.77 3.03 -21.07
C ASP A 286 -11.82 3.96 -21.84
N ARG A 287 -10.75 4.45 -21.22
CA ARG A 287 -9.83 5.40 -21.85
C ARG A 287 -8.58 4.78 -22.45
N HIS A 288 -8.11 3.71 -21.83
CA HIS A 288 -6.80 3.13 -22.16
C HIS A 288 -6.87 1.65 -22.56
N GLY A 289 -8.02 0.99 -22.43
CA GLY A 289 -8.17 -0.44 -22.70
C GLY A 289 -7.49 -1.35 -21.67
N GLU A 290 -7.12 -0.80 -20.51
CA GLU A 290 -6.32 -1.48 -19.49
C GLU A 290 -7.12 -1.78 -18.21
N GLY A 291 -6.65 -2.73 -17.38
CA GLY A 291 -7.27 -3.03 -16.09
C GLY A 291 -8.53 -3.90 -16.18
N VAL A 292 -8.77 -4.56 -17.31
CA VAL A 292 -9.95 -5.40 -17.53
C VAL A 292 -10.02 -6.58 -16.57
N ALA A 293 -8.87 -7.21 -16.29
CA ALA A 293 -8.81 -8.37 -15.39
C ALA A 293 -9.14 -7.98 -13.95
N GLU A 294 -8.58 -6.87 -13.46
CA GLU A 294 -8.86 -6.35 -12.13
C GLU A 294 -10.33 -5.91 -11.98
N LEU A 295 -10.88 -5.26 -13.02
CA LEU A 295 -12.29 -4.87 -13.03
C LEU A 295 -13.21 -6.09 -13.04
N ALA A 296 -12.92 -7.10 -13.84
CA ALA A 296 -13.70 -8.32 -13.90
C ALA A 296 -13.66 -9.11 -12.58
N ASP A 297 -12.49 -9.21 -11.94
CA ASP A 297 -12.35 -9.82 -10.61
C ASP A 297 -13.17 -9.07 -9.55
N LEU A 298 -13.11 -7.73 -9.54
CA LEU A 298 -13.89 -6.91 -8.64
C LEU A 298 -15.41 -7.12 -8.85
N LEU A 299 -15.88 -7.12 -10.09
CA LEU A 299 -17.28 -7.37 -10.45
C LEU A 299 -17.73 -8.76 -9.99
N PHE A 300 -16.89 -9.77 -10.23
CA PHE A 300 -17.16 -11.15 -9.81
C PHE A 300 -17.23 -11.28 -8.28
N ARG A 301 -16.28 -10.71 -7.56
CA ARG A 301 -16.30 -10.69 -6.07
C ARG A 301 -17.52 -9.97 -5.52
N SER A 302 -18.00 -8.93 -6.17
CA SER A 302 -19.20 -8.18 -5.78
C SER A 302 -20.53 -8.84 -6.20
N GLY A 303 -20.51 -9.99 -6.91
CA GLY A 303 -21.71 -10.72 -7.28
C GLY A 303 -22.29 -10.37 -8.65
N ARG A 304 -21.55 -9.60 -9.43
CA ARG A 304 -21.94 -9.17 -10.78
C ARG A 304 -21.33 -10.08 -11.85
N ASP A 305 -21.53 -11.40 -11.68
CA ASP A 305 -20.87 -12.44 -12.47
C ASP A 305 -21.13 -12.28 -13.98
N GLN A 306 -22.38 -11.95 -14.36
CA GLN A 306 -22.76 -11.79 -15.77
C GLN A 306 -22.05 -10.59 -16.40
N GLU A 307 -21.88 -9.52 -15.66
CA GLU A 307 -21.21 -8.32 -16.13
C GLU A 307 -19.69 -8.57 -16.30
N ALA A 308 -19.08 -9.29 -15.35
CA ALA A 308 -17.68 -9.71 -15.47
C ALA A 308 -17.46 -10.58 -16.72
N ILE A 309 -18.35 -11.56 -16.95
CA ILE A 309 -18.29 -12.44 -18.12
C ILE A 309 -18.47 -11.64 -19.41
N MET A 310 -19.45 -10.72 -19.47
CA MET A 310 -19.67 -9.88 -20.65
C MET A 310 -18.47 -8.98 -20.94
N LEU A 311 -17.92 -8.33 -19.93
CA LEU A 311 -16.75 -7.46 -20.04
C LEU A 311 -15.54 -8.24 -20.62
N LEU A 312 -15.20 -9.38 -20.02
CA LEU A 312 -14.10 -10.21 -20.47
C LEU A 312 -14.34 -10.80 -21.86
N SER A 313 -15.57 -11.25 -22.15
CA SER A 313 -15.91 -11.78 -23.47
C SER A 313 -15.73 -10.72 -24.56
N GLN A 314 -16.14 -9.49 -24.30
CA GLN A 314 -15.94 -8.39 -25.25
C GLN A 314 -14.45 -8.09 -25.42
N HIS A 315 -13.71 -7.99 -24.32
CA HIS A 315 -12.27 -7.71 -24.39
C HIS A 315 -11.50 -8.79 -25.16
N VAL A 316 -11.77 -10.09 -24.91
CA VAL A 316 -11.13 -11.21 -25.64
C VAL A 316 -11.49 -11.20 -27.12
N LEU A 317 -12.67 -10.69 -27.50
CA LEU A 317 -13.02 -10.51 -28.91
C LEU A 317 -12.22 -9.38 -29.55
N ASP A 318 -11.95 -8.30 -28.81
CA ASP A 318 -11.20 -7.14 -29.28
C ASP A 318 -9.68 -7.38 -29.26
N ASP A 319 -9.17 -8.14 -28.27
CA ASP A 319 -7.77 -8.55 -28.12
C ASP A 319 -7.66 -10.06 -27.82
N PRO A 320 -7.68 -10.92 -28.86
CA PRO A 320 -7.58 -12.38 -28.69
C PRO A 320 -6.22 -12.87 -28.19
N GLU A 321 -5.18 -12.02 -28.19
CA GLU A 321 -3.84 -12.38 -27.73
C GLU A 321 -3.66 -12.18 -26.22
N ASP A 322 -4.60 -11.52 -25.55
CA ASP A 322 -4.60 -11.44 -24.08
C ASP A 322 -4.96 -12.79 -23.43
N GLY A 323 -3.96 -13.63 -23.27
CA GLY A 323 -4.10 -14.93 -22.62
C GLY A 323 -4.51 -14.83 -21.13
N SER A 324 -4.25 -13.70 -20.48
CA SER A 324 -4.64 -13.47 -19.07
C SER A 324 -6.15 -13.26 -18.94
N ALA A 325 -6.72 -12.40 -19.79
CA ALA A 325 -8.17 -12.18 -19.85
C ALA A 325 -8.92 -13.45 -20.26
N THR A 326 -8.37 -14.22 -21.23
CA THR A 326 -8.95 -15.49 -21.67
C THR A 326 -9.00 -16.52 -20.53
N ALA A 327 -7.90 -16.71 -19.81
CA ALA A 327 -7.83 -17.64 -18.68
C ALA A 327 -8.80 -17.23 -17.56
N LEU A 328 -8.88 -15.93 -17.24
CA LEU A 328 -9.79 -15.42 -16.23
C LEU A 328 -11.27 -15.61 -16.63
N LEU A 329 -11.60 -15.44 -17.91
CA LEU A 329 -12.95 -15.69 -18.44
C LEU A 329 -13.36 -17.16 -18.26
N GLU A 330 -12.43 -18.10 -18.56
CA GLU A 330 -12.66 -19.52 -18.36
C GLU A 330 -12.90 -19.86 -16.88
N ASP A 331 -12.06 -19.33 -15.99
CA ASP A 331 -12.16 -19.54 -14.54
C ASP A 331 -13.47 -18.98 -13.97
N ILE A 332 -13.85 -17.75 -14.30
CA ILE A 332 -15.09 -17.13 -13.84
C ILE A 332 -16.31 -17.90 -14.36
N THR A 333 -16.30 -18.28 -15.63
CA THR A 333 -17.41 -19.03 -16.24
C THR A 333 -17.62 -20.39 -15.57
N ALA A 334 -16.54 -21.07 -15.20
CA ALA A 334 -16.58 -22.34 -14.49
C ALA A 334 -17.08 -22.21 -13.03
N LEU A 335 -16.71 -21.14 -12.35
CA LEU A 335 -17.01 -20.92 -10.93
C LEU A 335 -18.38 -20.25 -10.67
N ALA A 336 -18.84 -19.40 -11.59
CA ALA A 336 -20.07 -18.60 -11.43
C ALA A 336 -21.31 -19.40 -11.00
N PRO A 337 -21.64 -20.58 -11.57
CA PRO A 337 -22.81 -21.36 -11.17
C PRO A 337 -22.74 -21.83 -9.71
N ARG A 338 -21.55 -22.24 -9.25
CA ARG A 338 -21.31 -22.72 -7.88
C ARG A 338 -21.41 -21.57 -6.87
N ILE A 339 -20.82 -20.45 -7.18
CA ILE A 339 -20.83 -19.25 -6.35
C ILE A 339 -22.23 -18.66 -6.29
N GLY A 340 -22.96 -18.62 -7.40
CA GLY A 340 -24.35 -18.18 -7.44
C GLY A 340 -25.27 -18.99 -6.52
N ALA A 341 -25.12 -20.33 -6.50
CA ALA A 341 -25.87 -21.19 -5.59
C ALA A 341 -25.53 -20.91 -4.11
N LEU A 342 -24.25 -20.72 -3.78
CA LEU A 342 -23.81 -20.37 -2.42
C LEU A 342 -24.30 -18.99 -1.98
N ARG A 343 -24.29 -17.99 -2.87
CA ARG A 343 -24.86 -16.65 -2.60
C ARG A 343 -26.35 -16.72 -2.32
N ALA A 344 -27.10 -17.45 -3.14
CA ALA A 344 -28.54 -17.64 -2.93
C ALA A 344 -28.82 -18.28 -1.57
N ALA A 345 -28.09 -19.33 -1.19
CA ALA A 345 -28.22 -19.98 0.10
C ALA A 345 -27.82 -19.06 1.28
N SER A 346 -26.75 -18.30 1.13
CA SER A 346 -26.30 -17.32 2.13
C SER A 346 -27.34 -16.22 2.34
N ALA A 347 -27.95 -15.71 1.27
CA ALA A 347 -28.98 -14.67 1.34
C ALA A 347 -30.22 -15.07 2.14
N VAL A 348 -30.56 -16.37 2.18
CA VAL A 348 -31.64 -16.91 3.01
C VAL A 348 -31.19 -17.34 4.41
N GLY A 349 -29.96 -16.99 4.81
CA GLY A 349 -29.44 -17.18 6.16
C GLY A 349 -28.69 -18.50 6.39
N ASP A 350 -28.33 -19.24 5.35
CA ASP A 350 -27.48 -20.43 5.50
C ASP A 350 -26.04 -20.04 5.85
N ARG A 351 -25.72 -20.16 7.14
CA ARG A 351 -24.39 -19.86 7.69
C ARG A 351 -23.28 -20.76 7.14
N ARG A 352 -23.58 -21.97 6.66
CA ARG A 352 -22.57 -22.85 6.05
C ARG A 352 -22.24 -22.38 4.65
N ALA A 353 -23.26 -21.99 3.87
CA ALA A 353 -23.10 -21.42 2.55
C ALA A 353 -22.32 -20.10 2.61
N ALA A 354 -22.66 -19.21 3.56
CA ALA A 354 -21.93 -17.95 3.77
C ALA A 354 -20.45 -18.20 4.14
N ARG A 355 -20.19 -19.17 5.00
CA ARG A 355 -18.80 -19.55 5.35
C ARG A 355 -18.05 -20.11 4.15
N HIS A 356 -18.66 -21.02 3.39
CA HIS A 356 -18.05 -21.61 2.19
C HIS A 356 -17.80 -20.56 1.10
N LEU A 357 -18.73 -19.62 0.94
CA LEU A 357 -18.57 -18.48 0.04
C LEU A 357 -17.40 -17.58 0.48
N ALA A 358 -17.34 -17.28 1.78
CA ALA A 358 -16.24 -16.50 2.35
C ALA A 358 -14.88 -17.21 2.18
N GLU A 359 -14.84 -18.53 2.34
CA GLU A 359 -13.64 -19.35 2.10
C GLU A 359 -13.23 -19.30 0.61
N LEU A 360 -14.18 -19.45 -0.32
CA LEU A 360 -13.90 -19.38 -1.76
C LEU A 360 -13.36 -18.02 -2.19
N PHE A 361 -13.93 -16.92 -1.69
CA PHE A 361 -13.41 -15.58 -2.01
C PHE A 361 -12.12 -15.22 -1.30
N ALA A 362 -11.90 -15.75 -0.10
CA ALA A 362 -10.61 -15.59 0.57
C ALA A 362 -9.50 -16.37 -0.12
N ASP A 363 -9.86 -17.43 -0.85
CA ASP A 363 -8.91 -18.37 -1.39
C ASP A 363 -8.47 -18.05 -2.83
N ASN A 364 -9.31 -17.40 -3.66
CA ASN A 364 -9.06 -17.27 -5.11
C ASN A 364 -8.43 -18.54 -5.74
N GLY A 365 -8.78 -19.73 -5.22
CA GLY A 365 -8.15 -21.01 -5.59
C GLY A 365 -6.71 -21.20 -5.08
N GLU A 366 -6.10 -20.21 -4.41
CA GLU A 366 -4.70 -20.25 -4.00
C GLU A 366 -4.41 -21.33 -2.96
N ALA A 367 -5.25 -21.45 -1.94
CA ALA A 367 -5.06 -22.47 -0.92
C ALA A 367 -5.13 -23.88 -1.53
N ASP A 368 -6.07 -24.11 -2.45
CA ASP A 368 -6.21 -25.40 -3.12
C ASP A 368 -5.02 -25.69 -4.06
N TRP A 369 -4.54 -24.70 -4.78
CA TRP A 369 -3.34 -24.80 -5.59
C TRP A 369 -2.10 -25.07 -4.71
N LEU A 370 -1.94 -24.32 -3.61
CA LEU A 370 -0.86 -24.53 -2.66
C LEU A 370 -0.96 -25.92 -1.99
N ARG A 371 -2.18 -26.37 -1.59
CA ARG A 371 -2.43 -27.70 -1.02
C ARG A 371 -2.00 -28.80 -1.99
N THR A 372 -2.41 -28.69 -3.24
CA THR A 372 -2.06 -29.67 -4.27
C THR A 372 -0.53 -29.79 -4.43
N ARG A 373 0.18 -28.68 -4.53
CA ARG A 373 1.64 -28.66 -4.69
C ARG A 373 2.39 -29.06 -3.41
N ALA A 374 1.91 -28.63 -2.24
CA ALA A 374 2.47 -28.99 -0.95
C ALA A 374 2.31 -30.50 -0.67
N ASN A 375 1.15 -31.08 -1.01
CA ASN A 375 0.89 -32.49 -0.91
C ASN A 375 1.74 -33.29 -1.91
N GLY A 376 2.05 -32.71 -3.08
CA GLY A 376 3.02 -33.23 -4.04
C GLY A 376 4.50 -33.08 -3.62
N GLY A 377 4.78 -32.63 -2.38
CA GLY A 377 6.13 -32.57 -1.82
C GLY A 377 6.89 -31.27 -2.09
N ASN A 378 6.25 -30.23 -2.64
CA ASN A 378 6.90 -28.95 -2.86
C ASN A 378 7.06 -28.20 -1.53
N LYS A 379 8.30 -28.08 -1.05
CA LYS A 379 8.64 -27.46 0.25
C LYS A 379 8.30 -25.95 0.31
N GLN A 380 8.41 -25.26 -0.81
CA GLN A 380 8.11 -23.83 -0.87
C GLN A 380 6.60 -23.59 -0.80
N SER A 381 5.80 -24.39 -1.51
CA SER A 381 4.33 -24.33 -1.41
C SER A 381 3.84 -24.72 -0.01
N GLU A 382 4.50 -25.67 0.66
CA GLU A 382 4.20 -26.01 2.05
C GLU A 382 4.44 -24.83 3.00
N LYS A 383 5.52 -24.07 2.79
CA LYS A 383 5.81 -22.88 3.58
C LYS A 383 4.75 -21.80 3.37
N TYR A 384 4.43 -21.49 2.12
CA TYR A 384 3.41 -20.47 1.81
C TYR A 384 2.02 -20.87 2.28
N LEU A 385 1.66 -22.16 2.14
CA LEU A 385 0.39 -22.66 2.67
C LEU A 385 0.32 -22.52 4.19
N ALA A 386 1.38 -22.85 4.92
CA ALA A 386 1.41 -22.72 6.37
C ALA A 386 1.26 -21.26 6.83
N GLU A 387 1.87 -20.34 6.11
CA GLU A 387 1.76 -18.91 6.36
C GLU A 387 0.33 -18.41 6.07
N LEU A 388 -0.24 -18.80 4.93
CA LEU A 388 -1.61 -18.48 4.56
C LEU A 388 -2.64 -19.02 5.56
N LEU A 389 -2.48 -20.26 6.01
CA LEU A 389 -3.34 -20.88 7.02
C LEU A 389 -3.23 -20.19 8.37
N ALA A 390 -2.03 -19.71 8.75
CA ALA A 390 -1.83 -18.93 9.97
C ALA A 390 -2.53 -17.58 9.90
N ASP A 391 -2.38 -16.87 8.79
CA ASP A 391 -3.03 -15.57 8.56
C ASP A 391 -4.57 -15.68 8.61
N ARG A 392 -5.12 -16.83 8.22
CA ARG A 392 -6.56 -17.15 8.28
C ARG A 392 -7.03 -17.71 9.63
N GLY A 393 -6.11 -17.95 10.56
CA GLY A 393 -6.44 -18.62 11.82
C GLY A 393 -6.93 -20.06 11.65
N ALA A 394 -6.56 -20.76 10.58
CA ALA A 394 -6.95 -22.13 10.27
C ALA A 394 -6.21 -23.16 11.15
N VAL A 395 -6.40 -23.07 12.46
CA VAL A 395 -5.70 -23.86 13.49
C VAL A 395 -5.87 -25.37 13.26
N ALA A 396 -7.03 -25.82 12.80
CA ALA A 396 -7.30 -27.25 12.60
C ALA A 396 -6.40 -27.84 11.50
N GLU A 397 -6.32 -27.21 10.34
CA GLU A 397 -5.49 -27.68 9.22
C GLU A 397 -3.99 -27.51 9.54
N LEU A 398 -3.59 -26.40 10.17
CA LEU A 398 -2.20 -26.23 10.65
C LEU A 398 -1.80 -27.33 11.61
N ARG A 399 -2.71 -27.75 12.50
CA ARG A 399 -2.46 -28.84 13.45
C ARG A 399 -2.28 -30.18 12.73
N GLU A 400 -3.17 -30.52 11.82
CA GLU A 400 -3.09 -31.73 11.00
C GLU A 400 -1.76 -31.78 10.23
N ARG A 401 -1.39 -30.71 9.56
CA ARG A 401 -0.12 -30.64 8.82
C ARG A 401 1.11 -30.69 9.73
N ALA A 402 1.06 -30.04 10.88
CA ALA A 402 2.13 -30.10 11.86
C ALA A 402 2.32 -31.52 12.43
N ASP A 403 1.21 -32.23 12.68
CA ASP A 403 1.20 -33.60 13.17
C ASP A 403 1.70 -34.60 12.10
N LEU A 404 1.55 -34.27 10.81
CA LEU A 404 2.20 -34.96 9.69
C LEU A 404 3.71 -34.61 9.54
N GLY A 405 4.28 -33.88 10.48
CA GLY A 405 5.72 -33.56 10.51
C GLY A 405 6.13 -32.41 9.60
N LYS A 406 5.18 -31.61 9.08
CA LYS A 406 5.47 -30.44 8.23
C LYS A 406 5.99 -29.30 9.09
N LYS A 407 7.31 -29.05 9.05
CA LYS A 407 7.97 -28.03 9.89
C LYS A 407 7.40 -26.61 9.73
N PRO A 408 7.09 -26.11 8.51
CA PRO A 408 6.47 -24.79 8.36
C PRO A 408 5.15 -24.69 9.11
N ALA A 409 4.26 -25.67 8.98
CA ALA A 409 2.98 -25.71 9.67
C ALA A 409 3.14 -25.77 11.20
N ALA A 410 4.13 -26.53 11.73
CA ALA A 410 4.41 -26.55 13.15
C ALA A 410 4.91 -25.21 13.69
N CYS A 411 5.74 -24.49 12.91
CA CYS A 411 6.18 -23.13 13.27
C CYS A 411 5.01 -22.14 13.28
N ALA A 412 4.23 -22.11 12.20
CA ALA A 412 3.08 -21.24 12.08
C ALA A 412 2.01 -21.49 13.15
N LEU A 413 1.73 -22.77 13.46
CA LEU A 413 0.82 -23.14 14.54
C LEU A 413 1.34 -22.69 15.92
N ALA A 414 2.62 -22.85 16.19
CA ALA A 414 3.19 -22.45 17.47
C ALA A 414 3.15 -20.94 17.67
N GLU A 415 3.39 -20.16 16.61
CA GLU A 415 3.27 -18.71 16.60
C GLU A 415 1.82 -18.28 16.84
N LEU A 416 0.87 -18.90 16.14
CA LEU A 416 -0.56 -18.62 16.31
C LEU A 416 -1.05 -18.96 17.74
N LEU A 417 -0.65 -20.09 18.29
CA LEU A 417 -0.99 -20.48 19.66
C LEU A 417 -0.37 -19.53 20.70
N ALA A 418 0.84 -19.04 20.45
CA ALA A 418 1.49 -18.04 21.31
C ALA A 418 0.76 -16.70 21.25
N ALA A 419 0.41 -16.23 20.07
CA ALA A 419 -0.36 -15.01 19.84
C ALA A 419 -1.72 -15.04 20.57
N HIS A 420 -2.37 -16.19 20.59
CA HIS A 420 -3.64 -16.38 21.31
C HIS A 420 -3.47 -16.76 22.80
N ALA A 421 -2.28 -16.60 23.37
CA ALA A 421 -1.96 -16.95 24.76
C ALA A 421 -2.41 -18.38 25.17
N GLN A 422 -2.44 -19.32 24.21
CA GLN A 422 -2.88 -20.70 24.45
C GLN A 422 -1.74 -21.55 25.06
N GLU A 423 -1.27 -21.14 26.23
CA GLU A 423 -0.13 -21.75 26.93
C GLU A 423 -0.29 -23.26 27.12
N ALA A 424 -1.48 -23.72 27.49
CA ALA A 424 -1.75 -25.14 27.73
C ALA A 424 -1.53 -25.98 26.44
N GLN A 425 -1.92 -25.48 25.27
CA GLN A 425 -1.72 -26.17 24.00
C GLN A 425 -0.25 -26.14 23.57
N LEU A 426 0.44 -24.98 23.76
CA LEU A 426 1.88 -24.86 23.50
C LEU A 426 2.67 -25.82 24.40
N ARG A 427 2.32 -25.92 25.70
CA ARG A 427 2.96 -26.81 26.64
C ARG A 427 2.73 -28.28 26.28
N LYS A 428 1.51 -28.65 25.85
CA LYS A 428 1.20 -30.01 25.38
C LYS A 428 2.05 -30.38 24.16
N ARG A 429 2.17 -29.50 23.19
CA ARG A 429 2.98 -29.75 21.99
C ARG A 429 4.48 -29.75 22.27
N ALA A 430 4.95 -28.85 23.13
CA ALA A 430 6.35 -28.80 23.54
C ALA A 430 6.77 -30.12 24.24
N ASN A 431 5.91 -30.66 25.12
CA ASN A 431 6.12 -31.93 25.78
C ASN A 431 6.08 -33.14 24.82
N ALA A 432 5.36 -33.01 23.69
CA ALA A 432 5.36 -33.98 22.59
C ALA A 432 6.58 -33.86 21.64
N GLY A 433 7.54 -32.98 21.96
CA GLY A 433 8.77 -32.83 21.21
C GLY A 433 8.74 -31.76 20.08
N ASP A 434 7.68 -30.97 19.98
CA ASP A 434 7.59 -29.88 19.04
C ASP A 434 8.51 -28.72 19.42
N ARG A 435 9.64 -28.60 18.71
CA ARG A 435 10.67 -27.57 18.99
C ARG A 435 10.18 -26.14 18.76
N ALA A 436 9.22 -25.94 17.85
CA ALA A 436 8.65 -24.63 17.58
C ALA A 436 7.75 -24.20 18.76
N ALA A 437 6.89 -25.09 19.24
CA ALA A 437 6.06 -24.85 20.41
C ALA A 437 6.91 -24.60 21.67
N HIS A 438 8.01 -25.33 21.86
CA HIS A 438 8.92 -25.12 22.97
C HIS A 438 9.56 -23.73 22.98
N ARG A 439 9.99 -23.24 21.79
CA ARG A 439 10.56 -21.90 21.65
C ARG A 439 9.54 -20.80 21.94
N GLN A 440 8.33 -20.94 21.43
CA GLN A 440 7.26 -19.95 21.63
C GLN A 440 6.75 -19.95 23.08
N LEU A 441 6.63 -21.12 23.71
CA LEU A 441 6.29 -21.22 25.13
C LEU A 441 7.33 -20.50 26.01
N LYS A 442 8.62 -20.67 25.72
CA LYS A 442 9.69 -19.96 26.43
C LYS A 442 9.59 -18.44 26.28
N LYS A 443 9.27 -17.96 25.08
CA LYS A 443 9.03 -16.53 24.83
C LYS A 443 7.80 -16.01 25.59
N LEU A 444 6.69 -16.74 25.52
CA LEU A 444 5.44 -16.38 26.21
C LEU A 444 5.62 -16.28 27.71
N LEU A 445 6.32 -17.24 28.34
CA LEU A 445 6.62 -17.22 29.78
C LEU A 445 7.58 -16.08 30.18
N ALA A 446 8.46 -15.66 29.26
CA ALA A 446 9.36 -14.52 29.49
C ALA A 446 8.66 -13.15 29.31
N SER A 447 7.61 -13.10 28.50
CA SER A 447 6.83 -11.86 28.25
C SER A 447 5.64 -11.66 29.21
N GLY A 448 5.29 -12.64 30.03
CA GLY A 448 4.16 -12.62 30.97
C GLY A 448 4.22 -11.59 32.09
N ALA A 449 5.10 -10.59 32.01
CA ALA A 449 5.29 -9.57 33.05
C ALA A 449 4.82 -8.15 32.65
N ALA A 450 4.22 -7.94 31.48
CA ALA A 450 3.86 -6.58 31.04
C ALA A 450 2.45 -6.51 30.41
N THR A 451 1.44 -6.42 31.25
CA THR A 451 0.08 -5.97 30.84
C THR A 451 -0.23 -4.63 31.49
N ASP A 452 0.56 -3.61 31.15
CA ASP A 452 0.23 -2.24 31.53
C ASP A 452 -0.23 -1.49 30.28
N GLY A 453 -1.43 -0.85 30.32
CA GLY A 453 -2.03 -0.18 29.15
C GLY A 453 -1.12 0.90 28.56
N THR A 454 -0.23 1.49 29.36
CA THR A 454 0.79 2.46 28.92
C THR A 454 1.87 1.80 28.04
N ALA A 455 2.24 0.54 28.33
CA ALA A 455 3.22 -0.20 27.52
C ALA A 455 2.66 -0.57 26.14
N ILE A 456 1.38 -0.94 26.08
CA ILE A 456 0.68 -1.23 24.81
C ILE A 456 0.61 0.03 23.93
N GLN A 457 0.23 1.17 24.52
CA GLN A 457 0.16 2.44 23.79
C GLN A 457 1.54 2.89 23.27
N ALA A 458 2.57 2.69 24.06
CA ALA A 458 3.94 2.96 23.64
C ALA A 458 4.37 2.03 22.47
N GLN A 459 3.99 0.75 22.54
CA GLN A 459 4.27 -0.22 21.49
C GLN A 459 3.53 0.13 20.19
N VAL A 460 2.25 0.52 20.24
CA VAL A 460 1.48 0.98 19.07
C VAL A 460 2.15 2.21 18.44
N SER A 461 2.56 3.17 19.28
CA SER A 461 3.25 4.39 18.80
C SER A 461 4.60 4.08 18.17
N ASP A 462 5.37 3.14 18.74
CA ASP A 462 6.65 2.70 18.17
C ASP A 462 6.46 2.00 16.83
N LEU A 463 5.47 1.10 16.72
CA LEU A 463 5.16 0.41 15.47
C LEU A 463 4.72 1.39 14.38
N ARG A 464 3.92 2.41 14.70
CA ARG A 464 3.54 3.47 13.75
C ARG A 464 4.74 4.29 13.28
N ARG A 465 5.67 4.60 14.18
CA ARG A 465 6.92 5.27 13.80
C ARG A 465 7.72 4.38 12.85
N ARG A 466 7.92 3.11 13.18
CA ARG A 466 8.63 2.15 12.34
C ARG A 466 7.97 1.95 10.96
N ILE A 467 6.64 1.97 10.87
CA ILE A 467 5.92 1.98 9.59
C ILE A 467 6.28 3.24 8.80
N ALA A 468 6.33 4.40 9.45
CA ALA A 468 6.75 5.65 8.81
C ALA A 468 8.21 5.58 8.32
N ASP A 469 9.08 4.91 9.08
CA ASP A 469 10.49 4.66 8.75
C ASP A 469 10.70 3.52 7.72
N GLY A 470 9.59 2.91 7.24
CA GLY A 470 9.62 1.85 6.21
C GLY A 470 9.99 0.47 6.70
N ASP A 471 9.74 0.16 7.96
CA ASP A 471 9.87 -1.20 8.48
C ASP A 471 8.72 -2.07 7.97
N GLU A 472 9.04 -3.00 7.09
CA GLU A 472 8.10 -3.87 6.40
C GLU A 472 7.27 -4.76 7.33
N ASP A 473 7.86 -5.17 8.43
CA ASP A 473 7.18 -6.05 9.38
C ASP A 473 6.36 -5.29 10.43
N ALA A 474 6.59 -3.98 10.59
CA ALA A 474 5.91 -3.19 11.60
C ALA A 474 4.40 -3.06 11.32
N GLY A 475 3.98 -2.92 10.06
CA GLY A 475 2.56 -2.89 9.67
C GLY A 475 1.84 -4.17 10.03
N ARG A 476 2.45 -5.33 9.76
CA ARG A 476 1.93 -6.64 10.15
C ARG A 476 1.88 -6.82 11.67
N GLN A 477 2.93 -6.39 12.36
CA GLN A 477 3.00 -6.46 13.82
C GLN A 477 1.91 -5.59 14.45
N LEU A 478 1.71 -4.37 13.95
CA LEU A 478 0.68 -3.45 14.43
C LEU A 478 -0.72 -4.02 14.25
N THR A 479 -1.06 -4.45 13.03
CA THR A 479 -2.40 -4.98 12.73
C THR A 479 -2.68 -6.29 13.48
N THR A 480 -1.65 -7.12 13.70
CA THR A 480 -1.77 -8.32 14.55
C THR A 480 -2.01 -7.94 16.00
N LEU A 481 -1.24 -7.00 16.56
CA LEU A 481 -1.43 -6.51 17.93
C LEU A 481 -2.83 -5.93 18.15
N LEU A 482 -3.30 -5.08 17.22
CA LEU A 482 -4.63 -4.48 17.31
C LEU A 482 -5.75 -5.53 17.19
N PHE A 483 -5.57 -6.54 16.36
CA PHE A 483 -6.49 -7.68 16.26
C PHE A 483 -6.54 -8.49 17.57
N GLU A 484 -5.40 -8.79 18.19
CA GLU A 484 -5.31 -9.49 19.48
C GLU A 484 -5.97 -8.69 20.61
N LEU A 485 -5.80 -7.37 20.61
CA LEU A 485 -6.44 -6.44 21.54
C LEU A 485 -7.93 -6.25 21.27
N ARG A 486 -8.45 -6.80 20.16
CA ARG A 486 -9.82 -6.61 19.68
C ARG A 486 -10.18 -5.13 19.54
N ASN A 487 -9.22 -4.32 19.14
CA ASN A 487 -9.39 -2.88 18.99
C ASN A 487 -9.86 -2.54 17.57
N GLU A 488 -11.18 -2.60 17.38
CA GLU A 488 -11.84 -2.34 16.10
C GLU A 488 -11.59 -0.92 15.60
N ASP A 489 -11.70 0.08 16.47
CA ASP A 489 -11.55 1.49 16.09
C ASP A 489 -10.14 1.79 15.54
N GLU A 490 -9.12 1.25 16.17
CA GLU A 490 -7.74 1.41 15.70
C GLU A 490 -7.50 0.61 14.42
N LEU A 491 -8.06 -0.61 14.28
CA LEU A 491 -7.99 -1.36 13.01
C LEU A 491 -8.67 -0.62 11.87
N ARG A 492 -9.82 0.02 12.10
CA ARG A 492 -10.47 0.87 11.09
C ARG A 492 -9.57 2.05 10.67
N ARG A 493 -8.89 2.69 11.60
CA ARG A 493 -7.90 3.75 11.30
C ARG A 493 -6.75 3.22 10.45
N GLU A 494 -6.26 2.03 10.75
CA GLU A 494 -5.19 1.40 9.96
C GLU A 494 -5.67 1.00 8.55
N VAL A 495 -6.96 0.61 8.38
CA VAL A 495 -7.57 0.41 7.06
C VAL A 495 -7.59 1.72 6.29
N ASP A 496 -8.04 2.81 6.92
CA ASP A 496 -8.07 4.14 6.30
C ASP A 496 -6.68 4.67 5.93
N ALA A 497 -5.67 4.31 6.72
CA ALA A 497 -4.27 4.60 6.42
C ALA A 497 -3.70 3.74 5.29
N GLY A 498 -4.34 2.62 4.95
CA GLY A 498 -3.84 1.64 3.98
C GLY A 498 -2.73 0.76 4.54
N THR A 499 -2.70 0.54 5.86
CA THR A 499 -1.70 -0.31 6.51
C THR A 499 -1.87 -1.77 6.07
N PHE A 500 -0.74 -2.42 5.82
CA PHE A 500 -0.71 -3.80 5.34
C PHE A 500 -1.51 -4.76 6.23
N GLN A 501 -2.36 -5.58 5.64
CA GLN A 501 -3.27 -6.54 6.28
C GLN A 501 -4.31 -5.94 7.25
N ALA A 502 -4.48 -4.63 7.32
CA ALA A 502 -5.47 -4.03 8.22
C ALA A 502 -6.90 -4.44 7.84
N ALA A 503 -7.21 -4.45 6.55
CA ALA A 503 -8.53 -4.82 6.03
C ALA A 503 -8.89 -6.28 6.36
N GLU A 504 -7.98 -7.21 6.13
CA GLU A 504 -8.18 -8.64 6.44
C GLU A 504 -8.35 -8.86 7.95
N ARG A 505 -7.56 -8.17 8.78
CA ARG A 505 -7.66 -8.27 10.24
C ARG A 505 -8.97 -7.68 10.75
N LEU A 506 -9.43 -6.57 10.19
CA LEU A 506 -10.72 -5.98 10.54
C LEU A 506 -11.88 -6.94 10.21
N VAL A 507 -11.89 -7.49 8.98
CA VAL A 507 -12.89 -8.47 8.56
C VAL A 507 -12.88 -9.71 9.46
N ALA A 508 -11.70 -10.23 9.81
CA ALA A 508 -11.57 -11.36 10.71
C ALA A 508 -12.08 -11.06 12.13
N LEU A 509 -11.83 -9.84 12.63
CA LEU A 509 -12.31 -9.39 13.94
C LEU A 509 -13.82 -9.29 13.99
N LEU A 510 -14.44 -8.69 12.97
CA LEU A 510 -15.89 -8.55 12.85
C LEU A 510 -16.57 -9.91 12.75
N ASN A 511 -16.02 -10.81 11.95
CA ASN A 511 -16.52 -12.18 11.85
C ASN A 511 -16.49 -12.93 13.19
N ALA A 512 -15.42 -12.75 13.95
CA ALA A 512 -15.29 -13.40 15.27
C ALA A 512 -16.21 -12.81 16.34
N ARG A 513 -16.57 -11.54 16.24
CA ARG A 513 -17.38 -10.82 17.24
C ARG A 513 -18.88 -10.97 17.03
N GLU A 514 -19.32 -10.79 15.81
CA GLU A 514 -20.75 -10.72 15.50
C GLU A 514 -21.36 -12.08 15.22
N ASN A 515 -20.55 -13.10 14.96
CA ASN A 515 -20.99 -14.43 14.50
C ASN A 515 -22.03 -14.31 13.35
N ASP A 516 -21.87 -13.22 12.55
CA ASP A 516 -22.69 -12.90 11.38
C ASP A 516 -21.88 -13.05 10.08
N PRO A 517 -21.83 -14.26 9.53
CA PRO A 517 -21.08 -14.50 8.29
C PRO A 517 -21.69 -13.78 7.08
N VAL A 518 -22.99 -13.43 7.12
CA VAL A 518 -23.67 -12.70 6.04
C VAL A 518 -23.21 -11.24 6.00
N GLY A 519 -23.09 -10.58 7.15
CA GLY A 519 -22.56 -9.21 7.24
C GLY A 519 -21.10 -9.12 6.80
N VAL A 520 -20.28 -10.12 7.18
CA VAL A 520 -18.88 -10.20 6.75
C VAL A 520 -18.77 -10.44 5.24
N ASP A 521 -19.62 -11.27 4.67
CA ASP A 521 -19.66 -11.52 3.23
C ASP A 521 -20.04 -10.25 2.45
N ARG A 522 -21.03 -9.50 2.95
CA ARG A 522 -21.38 -8.18 2.39
C ARG A 522 -20.21 -7.19 2.45
N LEU A 523 -19.50 -7.15 3.56
CA LEU A 523 -18.36 -6.26 3.71
C LEU A 523 -17.23 -6.62 2.73
N ARG A 524 -16.99 -7.91 2.51
CA ARG A 524 -16.02 -8.39 1.51
C ARG A 524 -16.45 -8.08 0.08
N ALA A 525 -17.75 -8.20 -0.22
CA ALA A 525 -18.28 -7.95 -1.56
C ALA A 525 -18.36 -6.46 -1.90
N HIS A 526 -18.76 -5.63 -0.95
CA HIS A 526 -19.11 -4.22 -1.20
C HIS A 526 -18.18 -3.20 -0.52
N GLY A 527 -17.39 -3.63 0.46
CA GLY A 527 -16.40 -2.78 1.14
C GLY A 527 -17.02 -1.74 2.06
N LEU A 528 -16.30 -0.64 2.23
CA LEU A 528 -16.64 0.48 3.11
C LEU A 528 -16.89 1.77 2.31
N THR A 529 -17.77 2.62 2.81
CA THR A 529 -17.97 3.99 2.34
C THR A 529 -16.81 4.90 2.80
N ALA A 530 -16.73 6.12 2.28
CA ALA A 530 -15.67 7.06 2.65
C ALA A 530 -15.67 7.45 4.14
N ASP A 531 -16.81 7.32 4.83
CA ASP A 531 -16.93 7.53 6.28
C ASP A 531 -16.64 6.28 7.12
N GLY A 532 -16.26 5.15 6.47
CA GLY A 532 -15.93 3.89 7.15
C GLY A 532 -17.12 3.01 7.51
N SER A 533 -18.34 3.36 7.08
CA SER A 533 -19.52 2.52 7.24
C SER A 533 -19.53 1.38 6.19
N PRO A 534 -20.13 0.21 6.48
CA PRO A 534 -20.32 -0.83 5.47
C PRO A 534 -21.11 -0.28 4.27
N TYR A 535 -20.61 -0.51 3.06
CA TYR A 535 -21.30 -0.09 1.85
C TYR A 535 -22.58 -0.91 1.65
N GLN A 536 -23.66 -0.27 1.27
CA GLN A 536 -24.88 -0.98 0.86
C GLN A 536 -24.73 -1.46 -0.59
N PRO A 537 -25.38 -2.57 -0.98
CA PRO A 537 -25.37 -3.03 -2.37
C PRO A 537 -25.71 -1.86 -3.29
N TRP A 538 -24.96 -1.71 -4.38
CA TRP A 538 -25.24 -0.69 -5.37
C TRP A 538 -26.67 -0.84 -5.90
N GLU A 539 -27.48 0.16 -5.66
CA GLU A 539 -28.73 0.30 -6.38
C GLU A 539 -28.34 0.62 -7.83
N THR A 540 -28.61 -0.34 -8.71
CA THR A 540 -28.39 -0.26 -10.16
C THR A 540 -29.23 0.83 -10.79
#